data_a984815027aaea5095a590024c35bb52
#
_entry.id   a984815027aaea5095a590024c35bb52
#
_cell.length_a   1.000
_cell.length_b   1.000
_cell.length_c   1.000
_cell.angle_alpha   90.00
_cell.angle_beta   90.00
_cell.angle_gamma   90.00
#
_symmetry.space_group_name_H-M   'P 1'
#
loop_
_entity.id
_entity.type
_entity.pdbx_description
1 polymer ?
#
loop_
_entity_poly.entity_id
_entity_poly.type
_entity_poly.pdbx_seq_one_letter_code
_entity_poly.pdbx_strand_id
1 'polypeptide(L)'
;MPTIAGSTRDEVKIWLAFSEYFVTVDYSPTSSLFNLPKATLKNEDAYEAFNYYRSTAWKVRGVNEPLNSLAKSGNSQLYSYRFDWDDHRKFILADFKTLFGAGHALEIPLLTGSTKLVGGPPVSNFMYPKGISHFYTSRNMMKFWSNFAKYGEPGYSTNKIKWEPYRVDKDNFSSYMILDKKRNLKMSSDDQTLKKLSEEVFTDKRLSETEKCVVLYQMFTYVGNDMYDENINEYPGKCDRKASEDFIINNASVIDYD
;
A
#
# COMPACT_ATOMS: atom_id res chain seq x y z
N MET A 1 -15.71 -16.04 -13.44
CA MET A 1 -14.28 -16.03 -13.89
C MET A 1 -13.39 -15.97 -12.66
N PRO A 2 -12.36 -16.82 -12.53
CA PRO A 2 -11.39 -16.72 -11.43
C PRO A 2 -10.75 -15.33 -11.38
N THR A 3 -10.59 -14.77 -10.17
CA THR A 3 -10.05 -13.42 -9.98
C THR A 3 -9.09 -13.40 -8.81
N ILE A 4 -7.90 -12.81 -8.99
CA ILE A 4 -7.01 -12.39 -7.92
C ILE A 4 -7.03 -10.85 -7.88
N ALA A 5 -7.28 -10.28 -6.71
CA ALA A 5 -7.13 -8.85 -6.46
C ALA A 5 -6.34 -8.62 -5.17
N GLY A 6 -5.59 -7.56 -5.09
CA GLY A 6 -4.81 -7.26 -3.89
C GLY A 6 -4.28 -5.85 -3.86
N SER A 7 -3.67 -5.53 -2.74
CA SER A 7 -3.00 -4.26 -2.50
C SER A 7 -1.64 -4.50 -1.86
N THR A 8 -0.85 -3.46 -1.77
CA THR A 8 0.33 -3.47 -0.92
C THR A 8 0.00 -2.88 0.46
N ARG A 9 0.80 -3.20 1.49
CA ARG A 9 0.57 -2.67 2.84
C ARG A 9 0.72 -1.15 2.91
N ASP A 10 1.68 -0.64 2.17
CA ASP A 10 2.11 0.76 2.17
C ASP A 10 1.87 1.43 0.81
N GLU A 11 0.69 1.19 0.20
CA GLU A 11 0.34 1.61 -1.17
C GLU A 11 0.79 3.03 -1.50
N VAL A 12 0.51 3.97 -0.61
CA VAL A 12 0.71 5.39 -0.89
C VAL A 12 2.10 5.92 -0.52
N LYS A 13 2.96 5.14 0.14
CA LYS A 13 4.29 5.61 0.54
C LYS A 13 5.15 6.10 -0.62
N ILE A 14 5.03 5.48 -1.78
CA ILE A 14 5.81 5.93 -2.94
C ILE A 14 5.50 7.38 -3.31
N TRP A 15 4.25 7.80 -3.25
CA TRP A 15 3.86 9.19 -3.53
C TRP A 15 4.21 10.12 -2.38
N LEU A 16 4.00 9.69 -1.12
CA LEU A 16 4.38 10.47 0.06
C LEU A 16 5.90 10.73 0.11
N ALA A 17 6.72 9.78 -0.33
CA ALA A 17 8.17 9.91 -0.38
C ALA A 17 8.66 10.98 -1.36
N PHE A 18 7.84 11.36 -2.34
CA PHE A 18 8.12 12.45 -3.27
C PHE A 18 7.41 13.76 -2.91
N SER A 19 6.66 13.80 -1.81
CA SER A 19 5.96 15.00 -1.36
C SER A 19 6.90 15.89 -0.52
N GLU A 20 7.04 17.14 -0.91
CA GLU A 20 7.79 18.14 -0.15
C GLU A 20 7.18 18.42 1.23
N TYR A 21 5.91 18.11 1.42
CA TYR A 21 5.27 18.19 2.73
C TYR A 21 5.93 17.25 3.74
N PHE A 22 6.24 16.02 3.31
CA PHE A 22 6.78 14.98 4.19
C PHE A 22 8.30 14.84 4.15
N VAL A 23 8.93 15.13 3.01
CA VAL A 23 10.34 14.80 2.77
C VAL A 23 11.14 16.06 2.43
N THR A 24 12.27 16.22 3.09
CA THR A 24 13.31 17.17 2.68
C THR A 24 14.33 16.43 1.83
N VAL A 25 14.66 17.03 0.67
CA VAL A 25 15.63 16.50 -0.27
C VAL A 25 16.84 17.42 -0.30
N ASP A 26 18.02 16.88 0.03
CA ASP A 26 19.27 17.62 0.03
C ASP A 26 20.22 17.09 -1.05
N TYR A 27 20.66 17.97 -1.94
CA TYR A 27 21.61 17.71 -3.02
C TYR A 27 23.04 18.16 -2.63
N SER A 28 23.56 17.62 -1.54
CA SER A 28 24.93 17.87 -1.12
C SER A 28 25.97 17.30 -2.11
N PRO A 29 27.24 17.74 -2.07
CA PRO A 29 28.30 17.16 -2.88
C PRO A 29 28.45 15.64 -2.73
N THR A 30 28.17 15.10 -1.53
CA THR A 30 28.18 13.66 -1.26
C THR A 30 27.04 12.94 -1.98
N SER A 31 25.86 13.57 -2.11
CA SER A 31 24.73 13.00 -2.83
C SER A 31 24.96 12.98 -4.35
N SER A 32 25.65 14.00 -4.85
CA SER A 32 26.00 14.09 -6.27
C SER A 32 26.93 12.96 -6.73
N LEU A 33 27.77 12.44 -5.83
CA LEU A 33 28.65 11.29 -6.14
C LEU A 33 27.88 10.01 -6.46
N PHE A 34 26.68 9.86 -5.89
CA PHE A 34 25.83 8.67 -6.07
C PHE A 34 24.62 8.93 -6.99
N ASN A 35 24.48 10.13 -7.52
CA ASN A 35 23.27 10.58 -8.26
C ASN A 35 21.95 10.34 -7.48
N LEU A 36 22.01 10.40 -6.15
CA LEU A 36 20.86 10.22 -5.26
C LEU A 36 20.86 11.33 -4.22
N PRO A 37 19.79 12.10 -4.08
CA PRO A 37 19.68 13.08 -3.01
C PRO A 37 19.55 12.39 -1.64
N LYS A 38 19.96 13.09 -0.59
CA LYS A 38 19.64 12.68 0.77
C LYS A 38 18.19 13.01 1.07
N ALA A 39 17.37 11.99 1.32
CA ALA A 39 15.97 12.13 1.70
C ALA A 39 15.80 11.96 3.21
N THR A 40 15.12 12.91 3.86
CA THR A 40 14.86 12.89 5.31
C THR A 40 13.39 13.22 5.57
N LEU A 41 12.72 12.43 6.38
CA LEU A 41 11.34 12.71 6.81
C LEU A 41 11.31 13.90 7.76
N LYS A 42 10.36 14.82 7.55
CA LYS A 42 10.10 15.99 8.39
C LYS A 42 9.28 15.60 9.64
N ASN A 43 8.30 14.74 9.46
CA ASN A 43 7.42 14.23 10.50
C ASN A 43 7.06 12.77 10.19
N GLU A 44 7.72 11.83 10.84
CA GLU A 44 7.52 10.39 10.63
C GLU A 44 6.15 9.93 11.11
N ASP A 45 5.65 10.47 12.22
CA ASP A 45 4.34 10.11 12.79
C ASP A 45 3.20 10.46 11.83
N ALA A 46 3.19 11.68 11.30
CA ALA A 46 2.19 12.10 10.30
C ALA A 46 2.36 11.29 8.99
N TYR A 47 3.58 11.06 8.53
CA TYR A 47 3.88 10.25 7.36
C TYR A 47 3.29 8.84 7.45
N GLU A 48 3.51 8.16 8.57
CA GLU A 48 2.98 6.82 8.81
C GLU A 48 1.45 6.83 8.99
N ALA A 49 0.87 7.87 9.59
CA ALA A 49 -0.58 8.00 9.70
C ALA A 49 -1.24 8.18 8.32
N PHE A 50 -0.72 9.08 7.48
CA PHE A 50 -1.18 9.24 6.09
C PHE A 50 -1.07 7.92 5.30
N ASN A 51 0.07 7.24 5.43
CA ASN A 51 0.26 5.95 4.80
C ASN A 51 -0.79 4.93 5.26
N TYR A 52 -0.95 4.75 6.56
CA TYR A 52 -1.85 3.75 7.13
C TYR A 52 -3.29 3.94 6.65
N TYR A 53 -3.85 5.13 6.83
CA TYR A 53 -5.25 5.39 6.49
C TYR A 53 -5.52 5.29 5.00
N ARG A 54 -4.69 5.90 4.18
CA ARG A 54 -4.88 5.92 2.74
C ARG A 54 -4.63 4.55 2.10
N SER A 55 -3.60 3.84 2.53
CA SER A 55 -3.31 2.48 2.01
C SER A 55 -4.38 1.48 2.44
N THR A 56 -4.92 1.62 3.66
CA THR A 56 -6.02 0.76 4.12
C THR A 56 -7.33 1.10 3.39
N ALA A 57 -7.63 2.39 3.19
CA ALA A 57 -8.77 2.82 2.38
C ALA A 57 -8.67 2.31 0.93
N TRP A 58 -7.46 2.34 0.35
CA TRP A 58 -7.19 1.75 -0.98
C TRP A 58 -7.57 0.26 -1.00
N LYS A 59 -7.13 -0.52 0.00
CA LYS A 59 -7.50 -1.94 0.11
C LYS A 59 -9.02 -2.12 0.24
N VAL A 60 -9.69 -1.33 1.07
CA VAL A 60 -11.15 -1.41 1.26
C VAL A 60 -11.87 -1.16 -0.07
N ARG A 61 -11.60 -0.03 -0.71
CA ARG A 61 -12.30 0.43 -1.91
C ARG A 61 -11.85 -0.26 -3.19
N GLY A 62 -10.54 -0.46 -3.35
CA GLY A 62 -9.94 -1.02 -4.58
C GLY A 62 -9.92 -2.54 -4.62
N VAL A 63 -10.04 -3.23 -3.48
CA VAL A 63 -9.94 -4.69 -3.39
C VAL A 63 -11.19 -5.30 -2.75
N ASN A 64 -11.52 -4.93 -1.50
CA ASN A 64 -12.58 -5.61 -0.76
C ASN A 64 -13.97 -5.34 -1.38
N GLU A 65 -14.31 -4.10 -1.70
CA GLU A 65 -15.61 -3.75 -2.29
C GLU A 65 -15.85 -4.42 -3.65
N PRO A 66 -14.92 -4.40 -4.62
CA PRO A 66 -15.06 -5.15 -5.87
C PRO A 66 -15.19 -6.66 -5.66
N LEU A 67 -14.36 -7.26 -4.79
CA LEU A 67 -14.46 -8.70 -4.50
C LEU A 67 -15.79 -9.07 -3.84
N ASN A 68 -16.30 -8.22 -2.92
CA ASN A 68 -17.61 -8.39 -2.31
C ASN A 68 -18.74 -8.35 -3.35
N SER A 69 -18.64 -7.43 -4.32
CA SER A 69 -19.61 -7.32 -5.41
C SER A 69 -19.59 -8.57 -6.30
N LEU A 70 -18.41 -9.08 -6.63
CA LEU A 70 -18.25 -10.33 -7.39
C LEU A 70 -18.75 -11.54 -6.60
N ALA A 71 -18.48 -11.62 -5.29
CA ALA A 71 -18.97 -12.70 -4.44
C ALA A 71 -20.50 -12.70 -4.36
N LYS A 72 -21.14 -11.54 -4.22
CA LYS A 72 -22.60 -11.38 -4.23
C LYS A 72 -23.22 -11.81 -5.57
N SER A 73 -22.49 -11.69 -6.67
CA SER A 73 -22.93 -12.18 -7.99
C SER A 73 -22.74 -13.70 -8.19
N GLY A 74 -22.33 -14.42 -7.14
CA GLY A 74 -22.15 -15.88 -7.16
C GLY A 74 -20.77 -16.36 -7.57
N ASN A 75 -19.77 -15.48 -7.72
CA ASN A 75 -18.41 -15.90 -8.03
C ASN A 75 -17.71 -16.42 -6.76
N SER A 76 -17.34 -17.70 -6.75
CA SER A 76 -16.66 -18.36 -5.63
C SER A 76 -15.14 -18.52 -5.83
N GLN A 77 -14.62 -18.19 -7.02
CA GLN A 77 -13.20 -18.31 -7.36
C GLN A 77 -12.49 -16.96 -7.24
N LEU A 78 -12.60 -16.36 -6.06
CA LEU A 78 -12.02 -15.07 -5.73
C LEU A 78 -10.87 -15.27 -4.77
N TYR A 79 -9.78 -14.54 -4.95
CA TYR A 79 -8.58 -14.59 -4.10
C TYR A 79 -8.11 -13.18 -3.82
N SER A 80 -7.75 -12.92 -2.56
CA SER A 80 -7.23 -11.61 -2.15
C SER A 80 -5.82 -11.73 -1.58
N TYR A 81 -4.98 -10.71 -1.79
CA TYR A 81 -3.67 -10.61 -1.13
C TYR A 81 -3.41 -9.22 -0.57
N ARG A 82 -2.48 -9.19 0.38
CA ARG A 82 -1.75 -7.98 0.77
C ARG A 82 -0.26 -8.28 0.70
N PHE A 83 0.47 -7.44 -0.03
CA PHE A 83 1.91 -7.53 -0.13
C PHE A 83 2.55 -6.75 1.01
N ASP A 84 3.29 -7.43 1.88
CA ASP A 84 3.87 -6.86 3.10
C ASP A 84 5.42 -6.86 3.08
N TRP A 85 6.06 -7.42 2.05
CA TRP A 85 7.51 -7.52 1.99
C TRP A 85 8.17 -6.14 1.89
N ASP A 86 9.05 -5.82 2.83
CA ASP A 86 9.72 -4.53 2.99
C ASP A 86 11.20 -4.67 3.39
N ASP A 87 11.84 -5.79 3.08
CA ASP A 87 13.23 -6.04 3.48
C ASP A 87 14.26 -5.20 2.67
N HIS A 88 13.89 -3.95 2.36
CA HIS A 88 14.81 -2.97 1.77
C HIS A 88 15.95 -2.65 2.72
N ARG A 89 17.10 -2.30 2.15
CA ARG A 89 18.27 -1.88 2.93
C ARG A 89 18.31 -0.37 3.05
N LYS A 90 18.84 0.08 4.17
CA LYS A 90 19.22 1.47 4.34
C LYS A 90 20.45 1.79 3.48
N PHE A 91 20.35 2.87 2.72
CA PHE A 91 21.49 3.50 2.05
C PHE A 91 21.88 4.75 2.84
N ILE A 92 23.15 5.20 2.72
CA ILE A 92 23.66 6.36 3.47
C ILE A 92 22.79 7.61 3.31
N LEU A 93 22.18 7.77 2.13
CA LEU A 93 21.39 8.95 1.73
C LEU A 93 19.88 8.75 1.91
N ALA A 94 19.39 7.51 2.04
CA ALA A 94 17.97 7.23 2.13
C ALA A 94 17.70 5.92 2.88
N ASP A 95 16.70 5.92 3.73
CA ASP A 95 16.15 4.71 4.33
C ASP A 95 14.97 4.22 3.49
N PHE A 96 15.26 3.33 2.52
CA PHE A 96 14.24 2.85 1.59
C PHE A 96 13.11 2.09 2.28
N LYS A 97 13.39 1.44 3.42
CA LYS A 97 12.34 0.77 4.18
C LYS A 97 11.36 1.78 4.78
N THR A 98 11.85 2.84 5.40
CA THR A 98 11.00 3.89 5.97
C THR A 98 10.27 4.66 4.88
N LEU A 99 10.97 5.02 3.79
CA LEU A 99 10.40 5.85 2.73
C LEU A 99 9.39 5.10 1.85
N PHE A 100 9.62 3.84 1.52
CA PHE A 100 8.78 3.13 0.56
C PHE A 100 8.02 1.96 1.18
N GLY A 101 8.55 1.32 2.23
CA GLY A 101 7.91 0.15 2.82
C GLY A 101 7.55 -0.93 1.78
N ALA A 102 6.42 -1.58 1.95
CA ALA A 102 5.81 -2.40 0.93
C ALA A 102 4.89 -1.53 0.05
N GLY A 103 5.48 -0.60 -0.72
CA GLY A 103 4.78 0.43 -1.48
C GLY A 103 4.19 -0.07 -2.80
N HIS A 104 3.42 0.80 -3.46
CA HIS A 104 2.76 0.53 -4.74
C HIS A 104 3.73 0.03 -5.81
N ALA A 105 3.35 -1.02 -6.52
CA ALA A 105 4.11 -1.67 -7.60
C ALA A 105 5.45 -2.30 -7.17
N LEU A 106 5.82 -2.27 -5.88
CA LEU A 106 7.07 -2.88 -5.41
C LEU A 106 7.00 -4.42 -5.33
N GLU A 107 5.82 -5.02 -5.46
CA GLU A 107 5.65 -6.47 -5.63
C GLU A 107 6.02 -6.97 -7.03
N ILE A 108 5.94 -6.11 -8.05
CA ILE A 108 6.15 -6.49 -9.46
C ILE A 108 7.55 -7.07 -9.71
N PRO A 109 8.65 -6.48 -9.21
CA PRO A 109 9.98 -7.08 -9.35
C PRO A 109 10.11 -8.48 -8.74
N LEU A 110 9.45 -8.75 -7.63
CA LEU A 110 9.45 -10.07 -7.00
C LEU A 110 8.59 -11.06 -7.78
N LEU A 111 7.48 -10.62 -8.35
CA LEU A 111 6.60 -11.43 -9.18
C LEU A 111 7.25 -11.79 -10.51
N THR A 112 7.93 -10.84 -11.16
CA THR A 112 8.53 -11.03 -12.49
C THR A 112 9.97 -11.55 -12.44
N GLY A 113 10.63 -11.48 -11.27
CA GLY A 113 12.04 -11.78 -11.12
C GLY A 113 12.97 -10.74 -11.73
N SER A 114 12.46 -9.53 -12.05
CA SER A 114 13.20 -8.46 -12.71
C SER A 114 13.09 -7.14 -11.96
N THR A 115 14.22 -6.56 -11.59
CA THR A 115 14.28 -5.24 -10.91
C THR A 115 14.39 -4.06 -11.89
N LYS A 116 14.17 -4.27 -13.20
CA LYS A 116 14.27 -3.20 -14.20
C LYS A 116 13.31 -2.04 -13.97
N LEU A 117 12.16 -2.32 -13.35
CA LEU A 117 11.15 -1.31 -13.02
C LEU A 117 11.68 -0.21 -12.10
N VAL A 118 12.55 -0.57 -11.16
CA VAL A 118 13.10 0.36 -10.14
C VAL A 118 14.48 0.90 -10.52
N GLY A 119 14.88 0.74 -11.78
CA GLY A 119 16.17 1.17 -12.27
C GLY A 119 17.30 0.17 -12.02
N GLY A 120 18.53 0.61 -12.34
CA GLY A 120 19.72 -0.21 -12.21
C GLY A 120 20.41 -0.11 -10.83
N PRO A 121 21.53 -0.84 -10.65
CA PRO A 121 22.40 -0.64 -9.50
C PRO A 121 22.93 0.81 -9.42
N PRO A 122 23.15 1.36 -8.18
CA PRO A 122 23.05 0.66 -6.90
C PRO A 122 21.63 0.59 -6.30
N VAL A 123 20.67 1.40 -6.75
CA VAL A 123 19.32 1.53 -6.17
C VAL A 123 18.62 0.19 -6.06
N SER A 124 18.55 -0.56 -7.15
CA SER A 124 17.90 -1.88 -7.17
C SER A 124 18.49 -2.88 -6.17
N ASN A 125 19.80 -2.78 -5.86
CA ASN A 125 20.45 -3.66 -4.89
C ASN A 125 20.08 -3.34 -3.43
N PHE A 126 19.72 -2.08 -3.15
CA PHE A 126 19.23 -1.66 -1.83
C PHE A 126 17.75 -1.90 -1.69
N MET A 127 16.96 -1.66 -2.73
CA MET A 127 15.53 -1.92 -2.72
C MET A 127 15.20 -3.42 -2.74
N TYR A 128 15.97 -4.22 -3.48
CA TYR A 128 15.77 -5.68 -3.58
C TYR A 128 17.06 -6.43 -3.24
N PRO A 129 17.50 -6.39 -1.97
CA PRO A 129 18.71 -7.09 -1.57
C PRO A 129 18.57 -8.58 -1.80
N LYS A 130 19.52 -9.15 -2.54
CA LYS A 130 19.56 -10.59 -2.79
C LYS A 130 19.77 -11.33 -1.46
N GLY A 131 18.89 -12.29 -1.16
CA GLY A 131 18.94 -13.06 0.07
C GLY A 131 17.77 -14.05 0.17
N ILE A 132 17.72 -14.78 1.28
CA ILE A 132 16.70 -15.82 1.52
C ILE A 132 15.28 -15.23 1.49
N SER A 133 15.10 -14.07 2.09
CA SER A 133 13.79 -13.38 2.12
C SER A 133 13.30 -13.05 0.72
N HIS A 134 14.10 -12.34 -0.06
CA HIS A 134 13.81 -12.00 -1.46
C HIS A 134 13.51 -13.26 -2.29
N PHE A 135 14.41 -14.24 -2.25
CA PHE A 135 14.26 -15.47 -3.03
C PHE A 135 12.98 -16.25 -2.64
N TYR A 136 12.70 -16.35 -1.35
CA TYR A 136 11.52 -17.05 -0.86
C TYR A 136 10.22 -16.35 -1.30
N THR A 137 10.12 -15.03 -1.11
CA THR A 137 8.93 -14.27 -1.48
C THR A 137 8.69 -14.32 -2.99
N SER A 138 9.72 -14.02 -3.79
CA SER A 138 9.65 -14.08 -5.25
C SER A 138 9.21 -15.46 -5.76
N ARG A 139 9.84 -16.54 -5.26
CA ARG A 139 9.51 -17.91 -5.67
C ARG A 139 8.06 -18.29 -5.36
N ASN A 140 7.54 -17.89 -4.19
CA ASN A 140 6.16 -18.18 -3.83
C ASN A 140 5.17 -17.36 -4.67
N MET A 141 5.44 -16.07 -4.90
CA MET A 141 4.63 -15.23 -5.77
C MET A 141 4.55 -15.80 -7.19
N MET A 142 5.70 -16.09 -7.81
CA MET A 142 5.73 -16.73 -9.14
C MET A 142 4.95 -18.05 -9.18
N LYS A 143 5.07 -18.87 -8.13
CA LYS A 143 4.33 -20.14 -8.04
C LYS A 143 2.83 -19.91 -7.96
N PHE A 144 2.37 -19.01 -7.09
CA PHE A 144 0.95 -18.71 -6.93
C PHE A 144 0.32 -18.19 -8.21
N TRP A 145 0.96 -17.21 -8.88
CA TRP A 145 0.45 -16.65 -10.14
C TRP A 145 0.50 -17.67 -11.29
N SER A 146 1.57 -18.48 -11.38
CA SER A 146 1.66 -19.55 -12.39
C SER A 146 0.58 -20.61 -12.20
N ASN A 147 0.29 -21.01 -10.95
CA ASN A 147 -0.80 -21.95 -10.67
C ASN A 147 -2.15 -21.33 -11.03
N PHE A 148 -2.39 -20.09 -10.62
CA PHE A 148 -3.63 -19.39 -10.93
C PHE A 148 -3.87 -19.26 -12.45
N ALA A 149 -2.83 -18.90 -13.21
CA ALA A 149 -2.93 -18.82 -14.66
C ALA A 149 -3.24 -20.17 -15.33
N LYS A 150 -2.80 -21.29 -14.74
CA LYS A 150 -3.00 -22.63 -15.28
C LYS A 150 -4.30 -23.30 -14.83
N TYR A 151 -4.67 -23.09 -13.56
CA TYR A 151 -5.71 -23.89 -12.91
C TYR A 151 -6.87 -23.05 -12.37
N GLY A 152 -6.79 -21.72 -12.42
CA GLY A 152 -7.79 -20.82 -11.85
C GLY A 152 -7.72 -20.69 -10.32
N GLU A 153 -6.69 -21.30 -9.69
CA GLU A 153 -6.43 -21.24 -8.25
C GLU A 153 -4.95 -21.11 -7.94
N PRO A 154 -4.54 -20.31 -6.92
CA PRO A 154 -3.13 -20.15 -6.55
C PRO A 154 -2.51 -21.41 -5.92
N GLY A 155 -3.32 -22.24 -5.26
CA GLY A 155 -2.88 -23.47 -4.62
C GLY A 155 -2.00 -23.26 -3.39
N TYR A 156 -0.84 -23.92 -3.35
CA TYR A 156 0.04 -24.00 -2.17
C TYR A 156 1.39 -23.33 -2.41
N SER A 157 1.90 -22.64 -1.37
CA SER A 157 3.29 -22.15 -1.31
C SER A 157 4.30 -23.29 -1.36
N THR A 158 5.60 -22.95 -1.41
CA THR A 158 6.70 -23.94 -1.27
C THR A 158 6.71 -24.63 0.11
N ASN A 159 6.16 -23.98 1.13
CA ASN A 159 6.03 -24.51 2.49
C ASN A 159 4.64 -25.08 2.81
N LYS A 160 3.87 -25.44 1.78
CA LYS A 160 2.52 -26.04 1.90
C LYS A 160 1.49 -25.14 2.58
N ILE A 161 1.65 -23.83 2.59
CA ILE A 161 0.62 -22.87 3.00
C ILE A 161 -0.35 -22.72 1.84
N LYS A 162 -1.61 -23.02 2.06
CA LYS A 162 -2.67 -22.89 1.06
C LYS A 162 -3.16 -21.44 0.98
N TRP A 163 -3.32 -20.91 -0.23
CA TRP A 163 -4.03 -19.67 -0.45
C TRP A 163 -5.51 -19.99 -0.60
N GLU A 164 -6.27 -19.73 0.47
CA GLU A 164 -7.70 -19.99 0.49
C GLU A 164 -8.49 -18.94 -0.30
N PRO A 165 -9.63 -19.31 -0.87
CA PRO A 165 -10.51 -18.36 -1.52
C PRO A 165 -10.91 -17.21 -0.60
N TYR A 166 -11.12 -16.04 -1.19
CA TYR A 166 -11.64 -14.86 -0.51
C TYR A 166 -13.03 -15.14 0.07
N ARG A 167 -13.21 -14.77 1.31
CA ARG A 167 -14.47 -14.87 2.04
C ARG A 167 -14.64 -13.68 2.96
N VAL A 168 -15.88 -13.28 3.14
CA VAL A 168 -16.30 -12.43 4.25
C VAL A 168 -17.04 -13.33 5.22
N ASP A 169 -16.61 -13.36 6.46
CA ASP A 169 -17.28 -14.15 7.49
C ASP A 169 -18.50 -13.40 8.09
N LYS A 170 -19.19 -14.05 9.03
CA LYS A 170 -20.39 -13.50 9.71
C LYS A 170 -20.10 -12.22 10.50
N ASP A 171 -18.85 -12.00 10.89
CA ASP A 171 -18.40 -10.84 11.65
C ASP A 171 -17.74 -9.78 10.73
N ASN A 172 -17.95 -9.91 9.41
CA ASN A 172 -17.44 -9.05 8.33
C ASN A 172 -15.90 -9.05 8.15
N PHE A 173 -15.20 -10.07 8.63
CA PHE A 173 -13.78 -10.21 8.36
C PHE A 173 -13.53 -10.70 6.93
N SER A 174 -12.83 -9.90 6.16
CA SER A 174 -12.40 -10.21 4.80
C SER A 174 -11.06 -10.95 4.80
N SER A 175 -11.01 -12.15 4.20
CA SER A 175 -9.80 -12.98 4.19
C SER A 175 -8.85 -12.62 3.05
N TYR A 176 -7.53 -12.69 3.30
CA TYR A 176 -6.49 -12.45 2.30
C TYR A 176 -5.19 -13.19 2.63
N MET A 177 -4.34 -13.41 1.61
CA MET A 177 -2.99 -13.92 1.78
C MET A 177 -2.02 -12.78 2.04
N ILE A 178 -1.26 -12.85 3.13
CA ILE A 178 -0.09 -11.97 3.33
C ILE A 178 1.07 -12.54 2.51
N LEU A 179 1.58 -11.75 1.56
CA LEU A 179 2.74 -12.06 0.74
C LEU A 179 3.98 -11.39 1.33
N ASP A 180 4.77 -12.15 2.06
CA ASP A 180 5.95 -11.67 2.76
C ASP A 180 7.00 -12.81 2.88
N LYS A 181 8.10 -12.54 3.60
CA LYS A 181 9.12 -13.53 3.95
C LYS A 181 8.54 -14.77 4.64
N LYS A 182 9.30 -15.86 4.62
CA LYS A 182 8.85 -17.21 5.02
C LYS A 182 8.00 -17.25 6.29
N ARG A 183 8.44 -16.59 7.36
CA ARG A 183 7.75 -16.63 8.66
C ARG A 183 6.42 -15.88 8.71
N ASN A 184 6.22 -14.98 7.77
CA ASN A 184 5.06 -14.07 7.73
C ASN A 184 4.08 -14.44 6.61
N LEU A 185 4.46 -15.29 5.65
CA LEU A 185 3.56 -15.79 4.61
C LEU A 185 2.44 -16.61 5.26
N LYS A 186 1.22 -16.12 5.23
CA LYS A 186 0.05 -16.77 5.86
C LYS A 186 -1.26 -16.19 5.36
N MET A 187 -2.35 -16.93 5.53
CA MET A 187 -3.69 -16.34 5.49
C MET A 187 -3.91 -15.41 6.67
N SER A 188 -4.64 -14.34 6.43
CA SER A 188 -5.06 -13.35 7.42
C SER A 188 -6.46 -12.86 7.09
N SER A 189 -7.04 -12.07 7.99
CA SER A 189 -8.30 -11.37 7.77
C SER A 189 -8.35 -10.08 8.57
N ASP A 190 -9.15 -9.12 8.11
CA ASP A 190 -9.49 -7.91 8.86
C ASP A 190 -10.93 -7.48 8.54
N ASP A 191 -11.49 -6.64 9.38
CA ASP A 191 -12.84 -6.10 9.28
C ASP A 191 -12.83 -4.58 9.00
N GLN A 192 -11.79 -4.09 8.34
CA GLN A 192 -11.62 -2.69 8.01
C GLN A 192 -12.69 -2.20 7.03
N THR A 193 -13.27 -1.06 7.39
CA THR A 193 -14.25 -0.33 6.58
C THR A 193 -13.87 1.15 6.54
N LEU A 194 -14.36 1.89 5.56
CA LEU A 194 -14.14 3.34 5.52
C LEU A 194 -14.66 4.02 6.78
N LYS A 195 -15.81 3.57 7.30
CA LYS A 195 -16.39 4.11 8.53
C LYS A 195 -15.44 3.96 9.72
N LYS A 196 -14.93 2.74 9.98
CA LYS A 196 -13.97 2.51 11.08
C LYS A 196 -12.71 3.35 10.93
N LEU A 197 -12.15 3.39 9.73
CA LEU A 197 -10.97 4.21 9.44
C LEU A 197 -11.22 5.68 9.70
N SER A 198 -12.37 6.20 9.31
CA SER A 198 -12.73 7.60 9.54
C SER A 198 -12.87 7.92 11.03
N GLU A 199 -13.48 7.03 11.80
CA GLU A 199 -13.57 7.15 13.26
C GLU A 199 -12.17 7.15 13.92
N GLU A 200 -11.25 6.29 13.43
CA GLU A 200 -9.86 6.26 13.89
C GLU A 200 -9.12 7.57 13.56
N VAL A 201 -9.29 8.13 12.35
CA VAL A 201 -8.66 9.40 11.94
C VAL A 201 -8.95 10.51 12.93
N PHE A 202 -10.20 10.66 13.39
CA PHE A 202 -10.58 11.74 14.33
C PHE A 202 -9.89 11.64 15.68
N THR A 203 -9.57 10.45 16.12
CA THR A 203 -8.94 10.20 17.43
C THR A 203 -7.41 10.14 17.34
N ASP A 204 -6.84 10.10 16.14
CA ASP A 204 -5.40 9.97 15.94
C ASP A 204 -4.67 11.28 16.27
N LYS A 205 -3.78 11.20 17.27
CA LYS A 205 -2.99 12.35 17.74
C LYS A 205 -1.75 12.64 16.90
N ARG A 206 -1.42 11.76 15.95
CA ARG A 206 -0.30 11.96 15.02
C ARG A 206 -0.62 13.00 13.94
N LEU A 207 -1.91 13.31 13.77
CA LEU A 207 -2.43 14.22 12.75
C LEU A 207 -2.97 15.50 13.39
N SER A 208 -2.63 16.64 12.79
CA SER A 208 -3.32 17.92 13.05
C SER A 208 -4.75 17.87 12.49
N GLU A 209 -5.61 18.81 12.92
CA GLU A 209 -7.00 18.88 12.45
C GLU A 209 -7.09 19.06 10.93
N THR A 210 -6.19 19.85 10.33
CA THR A 210 -6.11 20.01 8.87
C THR A 210 -5.71 18.70 8.19
N GLU A 211 -4.69 18.00 8.70
CA GLU A 211 -4.25 16.73 8.14
C GLU A 211 -5.32 15.64 8.22
N LYS A 212 -6.11 15.60 9.30
CA LYS A 212 -7.27 14.70 9.41
C LYS A 212 -8.26 14.93 8.27
N CYS A 213 -8.60 16.18 7.99
CA CYS A 213 -9.51 16.52 6.88
C CYS A 213 -8.93 16.12 5.52
N VAL A 214 -7.64 16.34 5.30
CA VAL A 214 -6.95 15.94 4.07
C VAL A 214 -6.93 14.43 3.90
N VAL A 215 -6.63 13.68 4.97
CA VAL A 215 -6.66 12.20 4.95
C VAL A 215 -8.05 11.70 4.60
N LEU A 216 -9.11 12.23 5.24
CA LEU A 216 -10.49 11.85 4.95
C LEU A 216 -10.87 12.17 3.50
N TYR A 217 -10.52 13.36 3.01
CA TYR A 217 -10.74 13.72 1.61
C TYR A 217 -10.12 12.70 0.66
N GLN A 218 -8.84 12.37 0.86
CA GLN A 218 -8.13 11.41 0.02
C GLN A 218 -8.66 9.96 0.15
N MET A 219 -9.14 9.56 1.33
CA MET A 219 -9.77 8.25 1.53
C MET A 219 -11.07 8.11 0.73
N PHE A 220 -11.84 9.18 0.59
CA PHE A 220 -13.13 9.16 -0.08
C PHE A 220 -13.06 9.48 -1.59
N THR A 221 -11.95 10.04 -2.09
CA THR A 221 -11.87 10.50 -3.48
C THR A 221 -10.89 9.74 -4.37
N TYR A 222 -9.77 9.23 -3.83
CA TYR A 222 -8.65 8.76 -4.67
C TYR A 222 -8.83 7.36 -5.28
N VAL A 223 -9.72 6.54 -4.78
CA VAL A 223 -9.97 5.20 -5.33
C VAL A 223 -11.46 4.99 -5.53
N GLY A 224 -11.84 4.63 -6.74
CA GLY A 224 -13.26 4.45 -7.11
C GLY A 224 -13.99 5.78 -7.28
N ASN A 225 -15.31 5.77 -7.09
CA ASN A 225 -16.13 6.97 -7.21
C ASN A 225 -15.86 7.94 -6.06
N ASP A 226 -15.93 9.24 -6.33
CA ASP A 226 -15.92 10.26 -5.29
C ASP A 226 -17.13 10.10 -4.36
N MET A 227 -16.86 9.89 -3.09
CA MET A 227 -17.88 9.68 -2.04
C MET A 227 -17.75 10.70 -0.90
N TYR A 228 -16.95 11.76 -1.08
CA TYR A 228 -16.65 12.70 0.00
C TYR A 228 -17.89 13.39 0.53
N ASP A 229 -18.67 14.01 -0.34
CA ASP A 229 -19.83 14.82 0.06
C ASP A 229 -20.96 13.98 0.69
N GLU A 230 -21.06 12.71 0.33
CA GLU A 230 -22.04 11.78 0.90
C GLU A 230 -21.67 11.36 2.33
N ASN A 231 -20.38 11.27 2.63
CA ASN A 231 -19.89 10.70 3.89
C ASN A 231 -19.39 11.72 4.90
N ILE A 232 -18.88 12.87 4.44
CA ILE A 232 -18.23 13.84 5.35
C ILE A 232 -19.17 14.41 6.41
N ASN A 233 -20.47 14.53 6.11
CA ASN A 233 -21.47 15.07 7.02
C ASN A 233 -21.76 14.16 8.23
N GLU A 234 -21.39 12.88 8.17
CA GLU A 234 -21.51 11.94 9.29
C GLU A 234 -20.42 12.15 10.34
N TYR A 235 -19.40 12.95 10.04
CA TYR A 235 -18.23 13.16 10.90
C TYR A 235 -18.27 14.50 11.60
N PRO A 236 -17.94 14.55 12.91
CA PRO A 236 -18.09 15.77 13.73
C PRO A 236 -17.07 16.88 13.40
N GLY A 237 -16.18 16.67 12.44
CA GLY A 237 -15.20 17.66 12.00
C GLY A 237 -15.79 18.67 11.02
N LYS A 238 -15.30 19.92 11.08
CA LYS A 238 -15.59 20.94 10.07
C LYS A 238 -14.60 20.78 8.89
N CYS A 239 -14.63 19.65 8.22
CA CYS A 239 -13.79 19.43 7.05
C CYS A 239 -14.45 20.05 5.81
N ASP A 240 -13.76 20.97 5.21
CA ASP A 240 -14.16 21.62 3.97
C ASP A 240 -13.41 20.99 2.79
N ARG A 241 -14.14 20.63 1.73
CA ARG A 241 -13.57 20.01 0.52
C ARG A 241 -12.49 20.88 -0.09
N LYS A 242 -12.85 22.17 -0.33
CA LYS A 242 -11.96 23.09 -1.01
C LYS A 242 -10.69 23.35 -0.20
N ALA A 243 -10.80 23.47 1.13
CA ALA A 243 -9.63 23.62 2.00
C ALA A 243 -8.70 22.40 1.93
N SER A 244 -9.25 21.19 1.81
CA SER A 244 -8.46 19.97 1.65
C SER A 244 -7.77 19.90 0.28
N GLU A 245 -8.47 20.28 -0.80
CA GLU A 245 -7.92 20.37 -2.15
C GLU A 245 -6.81 21.42 -2.23
N ASP A 246 -7.06 22.63 -1.71
CA ASP A 246 -6.08 23.72 -1.67
C ASP A 246 -4.82 23.31 -0.86
N PHE A 247 -5.01 22.58 0.24
CA PHE A 247 -3.87 22.03 1.01
C PHE A 247 -3.03 21.07 0.15
N ILE A 248 -3.67 20.15 -0.57
CA ILE A 248 -2.99 19.18 -1.42
C ILE A 248 -2.22 19.89 -2.53
N ILE A 249 -2.87 20.82 -3.24
CA ILE A 249 -2.26 21.59 -4.34
C ILE A 249 -1.04 22.38 -3.83
N ASN A 250 -1.16 23.07 -2.68
CA ASN A 250 -0.10 23.90 -2.12
C ASN A 250 1.08 23.09 -1.56
N ASN A 251 0.89 21.79 -1.30
CA ASN A 251 1.89 20.91 -0.72
C ASN A 251 2.22 19.70 -1.62
N ALA A 252 1.68 19.69 -2.84
CA ALA A 252 2.03 18.69 -3.85
C ALA A 252 3.51 18.86 -4.21
N SER A 253 4.19 17.75 -4.36
CA SER A 253 5.47 17.75 -5.05
C SER A 253 5.24 17.96 -6.55
N VAL A 254 6.31 18.29 -7.27
CA VAL A 254 6.36 18.54 -8.73
C VAL A 254 5.81 17.39 -9.59
N ILE A 255 5.34 16.29 -9.00
CA ILE A 255 4.67 15.20 -9.69
C ILE A 255 3.18 15.40 -9.52
N ASP A 256 2.58 16.04 -10.51
CA ASP A 256 1.14 16.15 -10.69
C ASP A 256 0.54 14.74 -10.84
N TYR A 257 -0.48 14.46 -10.06
CA TYR A 257 -1.24 13.21 -10.16
C TYR A 257 -2.56 13.54 -10.87
N ASP A 258 -2.48 13.70 -12.16
CA ASP A 258 -3.65 13.63 -13.04
C ASP A 258 -4.03 12.16 -13.32
#